data_3617246c535bac2e23d70f909a7a9fa9
#
_entry.id   3617246c535bac2e23d70f909a7a9fa9
#
_cell.length_a   1.000
_cell.length_b   1.000
_cell.length_c   1.000
_cell.angle_alpha   90.00
_cell.angle_beta   90.00
_cell.angle_gamma   90.00
#
_symmetry.space_group_name_H-M   'P 1'
#
loop_
_entity.id
_entity.type
_entity.pdbx_description
1 polymer ?
#
loop_
_entity_poly.entity_id
_entity_poly.type
_entity_poly.pdbx_seq_one_letter_code
_entity_poly.pdbx_strand_id
1 'polypeptide(L)'
;GMCIRDRPMAIEFKDGKYVDANGHVTLDPTIYKDWQIAEEAEKALPPVEYFREKLGLLPEEIIPYGKTPKIDFIKVMNRLKDKPDGKFIEVTAITPTPFGEGKSTVSLGLIEGLGKLGLNVGGALRQPSGGPTMNVKGTAAGGGNALLMPMTEFSLGLTGDINDIMNAHNLAMVALNARMQHERNNNDEWLAAKGLKRLDIDPKRIEMGWVMDFCAQGLRNIIIGIGGRLDGFMMESKFGIAVGSELMAILAVARDLKDLRERIGKIVVAYSRSG
;
A
#
# COMPACT_ATOMS: atom_id res chain seq x y z
N GLY A 1 -17.19 1.86 2.23
CA GLY A 1 -17.91 1.64 3.48
C GLY A 1 -19.40 1.78 3.26
N MET A 2 -20.19 0.88 3.79
CA MET A 2 -21.64 0.97 3.75
C MET A 2 -22.06 2.21 4.53
N CYS A 3 -22.70 3.18 3.87
CA CYS A 3 -23.18 4.39 4.54
C CYS A 3 -24.25 3.98 5.56
N ILE A 4 -24.13 4.45 6.81
CA ILE A 4 -25.10 4.19 7.90
C ILE A 4 -26.54 4.62 7.51
N ARG A 5 -26.67 5.49 6.51
CA ARG A 5 -27.97 5.99 6.02
C ARG A 5 -28.87 4.87 5.44
N ASP A 6 -28.29 3.78 4.96
CA ASP A 6 -29.02 2.66 4.36
C ASP A 6 -29.30 1.53 5.37
N ARG A 7 -28.94 1.70 6.64
CA ARG A 7 -29.25 0.72 7.68
C ARG A 7 -30.63 1.00 8.25
N PRO A 8 -31.58 0.08 8.16
CA PRO A 8 -32.84 0.16 8.91
C PRO A 8 -32.54 0.33 10.41
N MET A 9 -33.39 1.05 11.12
CA MET A 9 -33.25 1.17 12.57
C MET A 9 -33.18 -0.21 13.22
N ALA A 10 -32.30 -0.39 14.20
CA ALA A 10 -32.18 -1.64 14.94
C ALA A 10 -33.54 -1.94 15.60
N ILE A 11 -34.02 -3.15 15.40
CA ILE A 11 -35.29 -3.62 15.98
C ILE A 11 -35.03 -4.26 17.32
N GLU A 12 -33.93 -4.97 17.48
CA GLU A 12 -33.60 -5.72 18.69
C GLU A 12 -32.14 -5.47 19.09
N PHE A 13 -31.91 -5.31 20.39
CA PHE A 13 -30.59 -5.30 21.01
C PHE A 13 -30.53 -6.41 22.05
N LYS A 14 -29.65 -7.38 21.83
CA LYS A 14 -29.43 -8.48 22.76
C LYS A 14 -27.97 -8.94 22.71
N ASP A 15 -27.40 -9.15 23.89
CA ASP A 15 -26.01 -9.65 24.03
C ASP A 15 -24.96 -8.88 23.20
N GLY A 16 -25.10 -7.55 23.17
CA GLY A 16 -24.21 -6.69 22.41
C GLY A 16 -24.40 -6.71 20.88
N LYS A 17 -25.54 -7.22 20.41
CA LYS A 17 -25.89 -7.28 18.98
C LYS A 17 -27.10 -6.43 18.67
N TYR A 18 -27.00 -5.64 17.62
CA TYR A 18 -28.11 -4.89 17.03
C TYR A 18 -28.55 -5.62 15.77
N VAL A 19 -29.83 -5.98 15.68
CA VAL A 19 -30.41 -6.63 14.51
C VAL A 19 -31.38 -5.67 13.85
N ASP A 20 -31.21 -5.39 12.56
CA ASP A 20 -32.10 -4.54 11.78
C ASP A 20 -33.31 -5.31 11.23
N ALA A 21 -34.24 -4.58 10.58
CA ALA A 21 -35.45 -5.16 9.99
C ALA A 21 -35.20 -6.23 8.92
N ASN A 22 -34.00 -6.26 8.33
CA ASN A 22 -33.59 -7.24 7.32
C ASN A 22 -32.78 -8.39 7.89
N GLY A 23 -32.62 -8.44 9.22
CA GLY A 23 -31.83 -9.46 9.89
C GLY A 23 -30.30 -9.21 9.86
N HIS A 24 -29.83 -8.05 9.42
CA HIS A 24 -28.42 -7.71 9.48
C HIS A 24 -28.00 -7.45 10.92
N VAL A 25 -26.88 -8.06 11.30
CA VAL A 25 -26.32 -7.97 12.65
C VAL A 25 -25.18 -6.92 12.66
N THR A 26 -25.26 -6.00 13.63
CA THR A 26 -24.17 -5.08 13.95
C THR A 26 -23.73 -5.36 15.39
N LEU A 27 -22.45 -5.57 15.62
CA LEU A 27 -21.88 -5.83 16.94
C LEU A 27 -21.55 -4.53 17.68
N ASP A 28 -21.76 -4.52 18.99
CA ASP A 28 -21.45 -3.39 19.85
C ASP A 28 -19.94 -3.22 20.01
N PRO A 29 -19.33 -2.10 19.58
CA PRO A 29 -17.89 -1.88 19.66
C PRO A 29 -17.35 -1.73 21.09
N THR A 30 -18.21 -1.59 22.09
CA THR A 30 -17.81 -1.59 23.51
C THR A 30 -17.60 -3.00 24.07
N ILE A 31 -18.13 -4.01 23.40
CA ILE A 31 -18.11 -5.42 23.81
C ILE A 31 -17.22 -6.24 22.88
N TYR A 32 -17.33 -6.02 21.56
CA TYR A 32 -16.65 -6.80 20.54
C TYR A 32 -15.43 -6.07 20.00
N LYS A 33 -14.41 -6.84 19.61
CA LYS A 33 -13.19 -6.32 18.98
C LYS A 33 -13.43 -5.99 17.51
N ASP A 34 -12.63 -5.05 16.97
CA ASP A 34 -12.75 -4.57 15.58
C ASP A 34 -12.80 -5.70 14.54
N TRP A 35 -11.99 -6.74 14.69
CA TRP A 35 -11.98 -7.87 13.75
C TRP A 35 -13.29 -8.68 13.81
N GLN A 36 -13.94 -8.80 14.97
CA GLN A 36 -15.23 -9.49 15.09
C GLN A 36 -16.35 -8.67 14.44
N ILE A 37 -16.30 -7.35 14.61
CA ILE A 37 -17.24 -6.42 13.99
C ILE A 37 -17.09 -6.47 12.46
N ALA A 38 -15.85 -6.46 11.96
CA ALA A 38 -15.56 -6.56 10.54
C ALA A 38 -16.06 -7.89 9.95
N GLU A 39 -15.72 -9.02 10.55
CA GLU A 39 -16.17 -10.34 10.06
C GLU A 39 -17.69 -10.47 10.01
N GLU A 40 -18.41 -9.92 11.00
CA GLU A 40 -19.86 -9.92 10.97
C GLU A 40 -20.43 -9.03 9.87
N ALA A 41 -19.88 -7.83 9.71
CA ALA A 41 -20.30 -6.90 8.70
C ALA A 41 -19.96 -7.37 7.26
N GLU A 42 -18.87 -8.11 7.08
CA GLU A 42 -18.47 -8.68 5.79
C GLU A 42 -19.46 -9.72 5.24
N LYS A 43 -20.26 -10.35 6.10
CA LYS A 43 -21.32 -11.27 5.65
C LYS A 43 -22.39 -10.56 4.83
N ALA A 44 -22.57 -9.27 5.04
CA ALA A 44 -23.56 -8.42 4.36
C ALA A 44 -22.95 -7.47 3.34
N LEU A 45 -21.72 -7.75 2.86
CA LEU A 45 -21.11 -6.94 1.82
C LEU A 45 -21.94 -6.98 0.54
N PRO A 46 -22.28 -5.81 -0.04
CA PRO A 46 -23.04 -5.76 -1.27
C PRO A 46 -22.24 -6.28 -2.46
N PRO A 47 -22.91 -6.70 -3.54
CA PRO A 47 -22.25 -7.13 -4.77
C PRO A 47 -21.51 -5.99 -5.46
N VAL A 48 -20.60 -6.33 -6.38
CA VAL A 48 -19.77 -5.37 -7.14
C VAL A 48 -20.62 -4.33 -7.88
N GLU A 49 -21.75 -4.74 -8.42
CA GLU A 49 -22.69 -3.89 -9.14
C GLU A 49 -23.22 -2.74 -8.28
N TYR A 50 -23.46 -2.99 -7.01
CA TYR A 50 -23.90 -1.95 -6.07
C TYR A 50 -22.81 -0.86 -5.93
N PHE A 51 -21.54 -1.24 -5.77
CA PHE A 51 -20.44 -0.28 -5.68
C PHE A 51 -20.26 0.50 -6.98
N ARG A 52 -20.35 -0.19 -8.12
CA ARG A 52 -20.29 0.42 -9.45
C ARG A 52 -21.34 1.52 -9.60
N GLU A 53 -22.58 1.21 -9.28
CA GLU A 53 -23.69 2.16 -9.37
C GLU A 53 -23.56 3.34 -8.40
N LYS A 54 -23.22 3.06 -7.15
CA LYS A 54 -23.03 4.10 -6.12
C LYS A 54 -21.89 5.07 -6.46
N LEU A 55 -20.83 4.59 -7.09
CA LEU A 55 -19.70 5.41 -7.53
C LEU A 55 -19.92 6.03 -8.94
N GLY A 56 -20.99 5.70 -9.62
CA GLY A 56 -21.26 6.19 -10.98
C GLY A 56 -20.23 5.70 -12.01
N LEU A 57 -19.71 4.49 -11.82
CA LEU A 57 -18.73 3.89 -12.72
C LEU A 57 -19.39 3.13 -13.86
N LEU A 58 -18.74 3.15 -15.02
CA LEU A 58 -19.15 2.35 -16.18
C LEU A 58 -18.64 0.90 -16.02
N PRO A 59 -19.31 -0.10 -16.64
CA PRO A 59 -18.86 -1.50 -16.57
C PRO A 59 -17.41 -1.71 -16.98
N GLU A 60 -16.96 -1.02 -18.03
CA GLU A 60 -15.59 -1.07 -18.55
C GLU A 60 -14.53 -0.38 -17.67
N GLU A 61 -14.96 0.35 -16.65
CA GLU A 61 -14.09 0.98 -15.65
C GLU A 61 -13.84 0.06 -14.44
N ILE A 62 -14.51 -1.10 -14.39
CA ILE A 62 -14.33 -2.11 -13.35
C ILE A 62 -13.36 -3.19 -13.82
N ILE A 63 -12.37 -3.47 -12.99
CA ILE A 63 -11.46 -4.61 -13.15
C ILE A 63 -11.86 -5.66 -12.11
N PRO A 64 -12.34 -6.85 -12.52
CA PRO A 64 -12.71 -7.90 -11.58
C PRO A 64 -11.53 -8.32 -10.70
N TYR A 65 -11.72 -8.37 -9.39
CA TYR A 65 -10.72 -8.77 -8.44
C TYR A 65 -11.35 -9.51 -7.24
N GLY A 66 -11.55 -10.81 -7.38
CA GLY A 66 -12.23 -11.62 -6.37
C GLY A 66 -13.64 -11.12 -6.08
N LYS A 67 -13.94 -10.89 -4.80
CA LYS A 67 -15.23 -10.37 -4.33
C LYS A 67 -15.31 -8.84 -4.34
N THR A 68 -14.19 -8.16 -4.63
CA THR A 68 -14.11 -6.71 -4.66
C THR A 68 -13.68 -6.23 -6.04
N PRO A 69 -14.10 -5.04 -6.50
CA PRO A 69 -13.64 -4.48 -7.75
C PRO A 69 -12.33 -3.69 -7.55
N LYS A 70 -11.48 -3.71 -8.56
CA LYS A 70 -10.51 -2.63 -8.81
C LYS A 70 -11.08 -1.68 -9.84
N ILE A 71 -10.62 -0.43 -9.82
CA ILE A 71 -11.08 0.62 -10.71
C ILE A 71 -10.00 0.92 -11.75
N ASP A 72 -10.35 0.90 -13.02
CA ASP A 72 -9.50 1.42 -14.08
C ASP A 72 -9.51 2.96 -14.02
N PHE A 73 -8.67 3.50 -13.15
CA PHE A 73 -8.63 4.94 -12.89
C PHE A 73 -8.25 5.75 -14.14
N ILE A 74 -7.48 5.18 -15.07
CA ILE A 74 -7.10 5.86 -16.33
C ILE A 74 -8.35 6.12 -17.17
N LYS A 75 -9.23 5.13 -17.30
CA LYS A 75 -10.50 5.31 -18.03
C LYS A 75 -11.39 6.34 -17.34
N VAL A 76 -11.53 6.24 -16.02
CA VAL A 76 -12.30 7.20 -15.22
C VAL A 76 -11.78 8.62 -15.39
N MET A 77 -10.47 8.84 -15.23
CA MET A 77 -9.84 10.15 -15.39
C MET A 77 -10.04 10.72 -16.81
N ASN A 78 -9.89 9.89 -17.83
CA ASN A 78 -10.13 10.31 -19.22
C ASN A 78 -11.58 10.72 -19.46
N ARG A 79 -12.54 9.97 -18.93
CA ARG A 79 -13.96 10.27 -19.05
C ARG A 79 -14.37 11.55 -18.32
N LEU A 80 -13.77 11.80 -17.15
CA LEU A 80 -14.14 12.90 -16.29
C LEU A 80 -13.25 14.14 -16.44
N LYS A 81 -12.29 14.15 -17.35
CA LYS A 81 -11.28 15.22 -17.52
C LYS A 81 -11.83 16.65 -17.62
N ASP A 82 -13.05 16.78 -18.16
CA ASP A 82 -13.73 18.08 -18.37
C ASP A 82 -14.78 18.37 -17.28
N LYS A 83 -14.85 17.53 -16.24
CA LYS A 83 -15.74 17.75 -15.09
C LYS A 83 -15.00 18.54 -13.99
N PRO A 84 -15.71 19.39 -13.25
CA PRO A 84 -15.09 20.09 -12.12
C PRO A 84 -14.68 19.09 -11.03
N ASP A 85 -13.55 19.36 -10.40
CA ASP A 85 -13.09 18.59 -9.24
C ASP A 85 -14.01 18.80 -8.03
N GLY A 86 -14.14 17.76 -7.21
CA GLY A 86 -14.79 17.84 -5.91
C GLY A 86 -13.92 18.56 -4.88
N LYS A 87 -14.48 18.75 -3.68
CA LYS A 87 -13.72 19.27 -2.55
C LYS A 87 -12.78 18.18 -2.02
N PHE A 88 -11.49 18.48 -1.97
CA PHE A 88 -10.47 17.59 -1.43
C PHE A 88 -10.19 17.91 0.04
N ILE A 89 -10.20 16.88 0.89
CA ILE A 89 -9.88 16.97 2.31
C ILE A 89 -8.75 16.00 2.59
N GLU A 90 -7.60 16.51 3.00
CA GLU A 90 -6.45 15.71 3.40
C GLU A 90 -6.46 15.50 4.92
N VAL A 91 -6.35 14.23 5.33
CA VAL A 91 -6.18 13.85 6.74
C VAL A 91 -4.75 13.39 6.94
N THR A 92 -3.96 14.17 7.66
CA THR A 92 -2.54 13.92 7.90
C THR A 92 -2.17 14.06 9.38
N ALA A 93 -0.92 13.85 9.72
CA ALA A 93 -0.36 14.08 11.05
C ALA A 93 1.05 14.66 10.94
N ILE A 94 1.39 15.57 11.85
CA ILE A 94 2.66 16.29 11.83
C ILE A 94 3.80 15.42 12.35
N THR A 95 3.58 14.68 13.45
CA THR A 95 4.62 13.91 14.13
C THR A 95 4.18 12.47 14.33
N PRO A 96 4.98 11.47 13.91
CA PRO A 96 4.66 10.08 14.16
C PRO A 96 4.77 9.74 15.65
N THR A 97 3.89 8.86 16.13
CA THR A 97 3.91 8.31 17.47
C THR A 97 3.99 6.78 17.46
N PRO A 98 4.48 6.14 18.55
CA PRO A 98 4.59 4.67 18.59
C PRO A 98 3.27 3.92 18.37
N PHE A 99 2.15 4.51 18.79
CA PHE A 99 0.81 3.89 18.68
C PHE A 99 0.03 4.33 17.43
N GLY A 100 0.59 5.24 16.63
CA GLY A 100 -0.11 5.88 15.52
C GLY A 100 -0.92 7.11 15.98
N GLU A 101 -1.34 7.92 15.02
CA GLU A 101 -2.01 9.22 15.25
C GLU A 101 -3.50 9.17 14.91
N GLY A 102 -4.03 8.01 14.51
CA GLY A 102 -5.44 7.84 14.19
C GLY A 102 -5.88 8.41 12.84
N LYS A 103 -4.97 8.68 11.90
CA LYS A 103 -5.29 9.22 10.57
C LYS A 103 -6.40 8.42 9.86
N SER A 104 -6.25 7.12 9.78
CA SER A 104 -7.23 6.25 9.12
C SER A 104 -8.57 6.23 9.86
N THR A 105 -8.55 6.20 11.18
CA THR A 105 -9.76 6.25 12.01
C THR A 105 -10.52 7.57 11.80
N VAL A 106 -9.81 8.71 11.79
CA VAL A 106 -10.39 10.02 11.52
C VAL A 106 -10.95 10.09 10.09
N SER A 107 -10.21 9.58 9.10
CA SER A 107 -10.67 9.56 7.71
C SER A 107 -11.97 8.76 7.55
N LEU A 108 -12.04 7.57 8.12
CA LEU A 108 -13.23 6.73 8.06
C LEU A 108 -14.40 7.36 8.83
N GLY A 109 -14.16 7.87 10.03
CA GLY A 109 -15.17 8.58 10.81
C GLY A 109 -15.71 9.82 10.09
N LEU A 110 -14.84 10.55 9.36
CA LEU A 110 -15.24 11.70 8.56
C LEU A 110 -16.12 11.29 7.36
N ILE A 111 -15.74 10.22 6.65
CA ILE A 111 -16.55 9.68 5.54
C ILE A 111 -17.93 9.26 6.03
N GLU A 112 -17.99 8.51 7.13
CA GLU A 112 -19.25 8.11 7.76
C GLU A 112 -20.08 9.30 8.21
N GLY A 113 -19.47 10.28 8.87
CA GLY A 113 -20.14 11.48 9.37
C GLY A 113 -20.70 12.35 8.24
N LEU A 114 -19.92 12.62 7.21
CA LEU A 114 -20.36 13.39 6.05
C LEU A 114 -21.46 12.67 5.26
N GLY A 115 -21.33 11.35 5.09
CA GLY A 115 -22.35 10.51 4.48
C GLY A 115 -23.66 10.56 5.28
N LYS A 116 -23.60 10.53 6.61
CA LYS A 116 -24.76 10.64 7.50
C LYS A 116 -25.47 11.98 7.36
N LEU A 117 -24.74 13.05 7.08
CA LEU A 117 -25.31 14.36 6.76
C LEU A 117 -25.93 14.45 5.35
N GLY A 118 -25.85 13.37 4.58
CA GLY A 118 -26.42 13.29 3.23
C GLY A 118 -25.53 13.87 2.13
N LEU A 119 -24.26 14.12 2.43
CA LEU A 119 -23.30 14.59 1.45
C LEU A 119 -22.78 13.41 0.60
N ASN A 120 -22.50 13.67 -0.68
CA ASN A 120 -21.81 12.72 -1.54
C ASN A 120 -20.32 12.77 -1.20
N VAL A 121 -19.82 11.73 -0.54
CA VAL A 121 -18.46 11.64 -0.03
C VAL A 121 -17.83 10.31 -0.42
N GLY A 122 -16.57 10.35 -0.84
CA GLY A 122 -15.72 9.19 -1.04
C GLY A 122 -14.44 9.32 -0.22
N GLY A 123 -13.75 8.22 0.02
CA GLY A 123 -12.47 8.20 0.70
C GLY A 123 -11.44 7.40 -0.08
N ALA A 124 -10.20 7.88 -0.07
CA ALA A 124 -9.06 7.17 -0.59
C ALA A 124 -8.12 6.82 0.57
N LEU A 125 -8.04 5.53 0.89
CA LEU A 125 -7.15 5.02 1.93
C LEU A 125 -6.15 4.06 1.29
N ARG A 126 -4.92 4.13 1.76
CA ARG A 126 -3.86 3.25 1.32
C ARG A 126 -3.78 2.04 2.25
N GLN A 127 -3.47 0.88 1.68
CA GLN A 127 -3.15 -0.32 2.44
C GLN A 127 -2.06 -0.01 3.49
N PRO A 128 -2.24 -0.42 4.75
CA PRO A 128 -1.22 -0.25 5.77
C PRO A 128 -0.02 -1.15 5.47
N SER A 129 1.19 -0.69 5.83
CA SER A 129 2.36 -1.54 5.84
C SER A 129 2.46 -2.31 7.15
N GLY A 130 2.98 -3.54 7.10
CA GLY A 130 3.24 -4.33 8.30
C GLY A 130 4.32 -3.71 9.19
N GLY A 131 5.40 -3.25 8.60
CA GLY A 131 6.52 -2.64 9.32
C GLY A 131 7.24 -3.58 10.28
N PRO A 132 8.18 -3.07 11.06
CA PRO A 132 8.80 -3.83 12.14
C PRO A 132 7.77 -4.07 13.25
N THR A 133 7.52 -5.33 13.57
CA THR A 133 6.50 -5.75 14.54
C THR A 133 6.87 -5.49 16.01
N MET A 134 7.94 -4.77 16.26
CA MET A 134 8.40 -4.41 17.61
C MET A 134 7.47 -3.43 18.34
N ASN A 135 6.67 -2.66 17.62
CA ASN A 135 5.68 -1.73 18.18
C ASN A 135 4.28 -2.26 17.91
N VAL A 136 3.40 -2.13 18.89
CA VAL A 136 1.97 -2.39 18.70
C VAL A 136 1.43 -1.35 17.75
N LYS A 137 1.10 -1.78 16.53
CA LYS A 137 0.54 -0.91 15.49
C LYS A 137 -0.87 -1.38 15.17
N GLY A 138 -1.80 -0.44 15.08
CA GLY A 138 -3.17 -0.74 14.64
C GLY A 138 -3.21 -1.19 13.17
N THR A 139 -4.31 -1.84 12.79
CA THR A 139 -4.54 -2.33 11.41
C THR A 139 -4.70 -1.22 10.38
N ALA A 140 -4.78 0.05 10.81
CA ALA A 140 -5.10 1.21 9.97
C ALA A 140 -6.42 1.08 9.16
N ALA A 141 -7.31 0.21 9.60
CA ALA A 141 -8.62 -0.05 9.00
C ALA A 141 -9.77 0.66 9.72
N GLY A 142 -9.47 1.63 10.57
CA GLY A 142 -10.45 2.33 11.41
C GLY A 142 -10.61 1.74 12.79
N GLY A 143 -11.78 1.93 13.40
CA GLY A 143 -12.09 1.41 14.73
C GLY A 143 -13.59 1.51 15.03
N GLY A 144 -14.09 0.62 15.89
CA GLY A 144 -15.48 0.59 16.27
C GLY A 144 -16.41 0.32 15.09
N ASN A 145 -17.36 1.22 14.87
CA ASN A 145 -18.30 1.13 13.74
C ASN A 145 -17.79 1.82 12.45
N ALA A 146 -16.69 2.56 12.52
CA ALA A 146 -16.06 3.19 11.36
C ALA A 146 -14.88 2.32 10.89
N LEU A 147 -15.19 1.15 10.32
CA LEU A 147 -14.23 0.16 9.83
C LEU A 147 -14.24 0.06 8.31
N LEU A 148 -13.05 -0.14 7.74
CA LEU A 148 -12.88 -0.48 6.33
C LEU A 148 -13.07 -1.98 6.13
N MET A 149 -13.86 -2.37 5.15
CA MET A 149 -14.13 -3.76 4.80
C MET A 149 -13.89 -4.02 3.31
N PRO A 150 -13.39 -5.19 2.93
CA PRO A 150 -12.97 -6.30 3.76
C PRO A 150 -11.66 -5.98 4.52
N MET A 151 -11.64 -6.16 5.83
CA MET A 151 -10.54 -5.69 6.68
C MET A 151 -9.27 -6.52 6.52
N THR A 152 -9.41 -7.83 6.44
CA THR A 152 -8.25 -8.75 6.32
C THR A 152 -7.57 -8.56 4.96
N GLU A 153 -8.32 -8.60 3.88
CA GLU A 153 -7.79 -8.41 2.52
C GLU A 153 -7.17 -7.02 2.36
N PHE A 154 -7.83 -5.98 2.87
CA PHE A 154 -7.27 -4.63 2.85
C PHE A 154 -5.92 -4.55 3.57
N SER A 155 -5.78 -5.24 4.70
CA SER A 155 -4.55 -5.24 5.49
C SER A 155 -3.42 -6.06 4.86
N LEU A 156 -3.74 -7.07 4.03
CA LEU A 156 -2.79 -8.08 3.56
C LEU A 156 -2.51 -8.09 2.05
N GLY A 157 -3.05 -7.17 1.28
CA GLY A 157 -2.70 -7.11 -0.15
C GLY A 157 -3.81 -6.76 -1.12
N LEU A 158 -4.97 -6.28 -0.66
CA LEU A 158 -6.09 -5.92 -1.53
C LEU A 158 -5.70 -4.90 -2.60
N THR A 159 -4.91 -3.89 -2.25
CA THR A 159 -4.49 -2.84 -3.20
C THR A 159 -3.39 -3.31 -4.14
N GLY A 160 -2.50 -4.21 -3.69
CA GLY A 160 -1.41 -4.79 -4.47
C GLY A 160 -0.18 -3.89 -4.64
N ASP A 161 -0.29 -2.59 -4.41
CA ASP A 161 0.78 -1.63 -4.66
C ASP A 161 2.03 -1.89 -3.82
N ILE A 162 1.90 -2.30 -2.57
CA ILE A 162 3.04 -2.64 -1.70
C ILE A 162 3.82 -3.82 -2.27
N ASN A 163 3.13 -4.87 -2.72
CA ASN A 163 3.76 -6.07 -3.28
C ASN A 163 4.44 -5.76 -4.62
N ASP A 164 3.80 -4.98 -5.48
CA ASP A 164 4.34 -4.60 -6.79
C ASP A 164 5.58 -3.72 -6.63
N ILE A 165 5.55 -2.74 -5.73
CA ILE A 165 6.70 -1.89 -5.42
C ILE A 165 7.84 -2.69 -4.79
N MET A 166 7.54 -3.60 -3.86
CA MET A 166 8.56 -4.47 -3.26
C MET A 166 9.26 -5.30 -4.32
N ASN A 167 8.53 -5.89 -5.25
CA ASN A 167 9.08 -6.66 -6.35
C ASN A 167 9.92 -5.79 -7.29
N ALA A 168 9.42 -4.63 -7.70
CA ALA A 168 10.14 -3.71 -8.58
C ALA A 168 11.43 -3.18 -7.93
N HIS A 169 11.37 -2.77 -6.67
CA HIS A 169 12.51 -2.30 -5.89
C HIS A 169 13.58 -3.39 -5.75
N ASN A 170 13.17 -4.57 -5.32
CA ASN A 170 14.10 -5.69 -5.13
C ASN A 170 14.69 -6.19 -6.45
N LEU A 171 13.94 -6.11 -7.56
CA LEU A 171 14.49 -6.38 -8.89
C LEU A 171 15.61 -5.39 -9.25
N ALA A 172 15.48 -4.11 -8.92
CA ALA A 172 16.54 -3.12 -9.12
C ALA A 172 17.79 -3.48 -8.28
N MET A 173 17.59 -3.94 -7.03
CA MET A 173 18.69 -4.43 -6.18
C MET A 173 19.35 -5.68 -6.74
N VAL A 174 18.58 -6.62 -7.29
CA VAL A 174 19.12 -7.80 -7.99
C VAL A 174 19.99 -7.36 -9.18
N ALA A 175 19.51 -6.41 -9.98
CA ALA A 175 20.24 -5.89 -11.12
C ALA A 175 21.57 -5.21 -10.69
N LEU A 176 21.53 -4.39 -9.62
CA LEU A 176 22.70 -3.75 -9.04
C LEU A 176 23.74 -4.78 -8.58
N ASN A 177 23.32 -5.77 -7.79
CA ASN A 177 24.20 -6.80 -7.25
C ASN A 177 24.79 -7.68 -8.38
N ALA A 178 23.98 -8.07 -9.35
CA ALA A 178 24.43 -8.81 -10.53
C ALA A 178 25.48 -8.02 -11.33
N ARG A 179 25.24 -6.68 -11.50
CA ARG A 179 26.19 -5.81 -12.16
C ARG A 179 27.54 -5.77 -11.45
N MET A 180 27.53 -5.57 -10.13
CA MET A 180 28.74 -5.57 -9.30
C MET A 180 29.48 -6.91 -9.37
N GLN A 181 28.75 -8.05 -9.33
CA GLN A 181 29.31 -9.38 -9.47
C GLN A 181 29.97 -9.59 -10.83
N HIS A 182 29.35 -9.18 -11.93
CA HIS A 182 29.93 -9.27 -13.25
C HIS A 182 31.20 -8.44 -13.38
N GLU A 183 31.22 -7.25 -12.84
CA GLU A 183 32.40 -6.37 -12.83
C GLU A 183 33.54 -6.93 -11.96
N ARG A 184 33.23 -7.63 -10.88
CA ARG A 184 34.21 -8.34 -10.04
C ARG A 184 34.84 -9.53 -10.77
N ASN A 185 34.04 -10.27 -11.49
CA ASN A 185 34.41 -11.57 -12.04
C ASN A 185 35.02 -11.49 -13.44
N ASN A 186 34.91 -10.35 -14.14
CA ASN A 186 35.32 -10.19 -15.53
C ASN A 186 36.14 -8.90 -15.73
N ASN A 187 36.97 -8.89 -16.77
CA ASN A 187 37.75 -7.74 -17.20
C ASN A 187 36.93 -6.79 -18.09
N ASP A 188 37.53 -5.66 -18.48
CA ASP A 188 36.85 -4.62 -19.25
C ASP A 188 36.60 -5.06 -20.72
N GLU A 189 37.46 -5.93 -21.28
CA GLU A 189 37.27 -6.46 -22.63
C GLU A 189 36.01 -7.34 -22.68
N TRP A 190 35.80 -8.17 -21.64
CA TRP A 190 34.58 -9.01 -21.54
C TRP A 190 33.33 -8.13 -21.38
N LEU A 191 33.40 -7.10 -20.56
CA LEU A 191 32.29 -6.17 -20.39
C LEU A 191 31.96 -5.44 -21.70
N ALA A 192 32.98 -4.94 -22.40
CA ALA A 192 32.81 -4.25 -23.67
C ALA A 192 32.22 -5.16 -24.75
N ALA A 193 32.62 -6.43 -24.80
CA ALA A 193 32.04 -7.41 -25.73
C ALA A 193 30.54 -7.68 -25.46
N LYS A 194 30.02 -7.33 -24.27
CA LYS A 194 28.60 -7.36 -23.90
C LYS A 194 27.92 -5.99 -24.03
N GLY A 195 28.58 -4.99 -24.58
CA GLY A 195 28.08 -3.63 -24.69
C GLY A 195 27.98 -2.89 -23.33
N LEU A 196 28.76 -3.34 -22.35
CA LEU A 196 28.74 -2.79 -20.98
C LEU A 196 30.03 -2.00 -20.72
N LYS A 197 29.90 -0.88 -20.04
CA LYS A 197 31.02 -0.10 -19.48
C LYS A 197 31.08 -0.36 -17.97
N ARG A 198 32.30 -0.52 -17.41
CA ARG A 198 32.49 -0.65 -15.97
C ARG A 198 31.93 0.57 -15.25
N LEU A 199 31.11 0.37 -14.23
CA LEU A 199 30.56 1.41 -13.37
C LEU A 199 31.44 1.65 -12.14
N ASP A 200 32.25 0.66 -11.77
CA ASP A 200 33.16 0.66 -10.62
C ASP A 200 32.47 1.07 -9.32
N ILE A 201 31.32 0.45 -9.04
CA ILE A 201 30.50 0.75 -7.87
C ILE A 201 31.26 0.42 -6.60
N ASP A 202 31.26 1.37 -5.66
CA ASP A 202 31.81 1.16 -4.32
C ASP A 202 30.82 0.39 -3.44
N PRO A 203 31.17 -0.85 -2.98
CA PRO A 203 30.31 -1.63 -2.11
C PRO A 203 29.96 -0.97 -0.76
N LYS A 204 30.74 0.06 -0.37
CA LYS A 204 30.50 0.83 0.86
C LYS A 204 29.61 2.05 0.66
N ARG A 205 29.24 2.35 -0.60
CA ARG A 205 28.47 3.53 -0.95
C ARG A 205 27.23 3.17 -1.76
N ILE A 206 26.48 2.19 -1.26
CA ILE A 206 25.20 1.77 -1.82
C ILE A 206 24.09 2.44 -1.00
N GLU A 207 23.34 3.32 -1.64
CA GLU A 207 22.27 4.09 -1.00
C GLU A 207 20.98 3.25 -0.91
N MET A 208 20.70 2.47 -1.94
CA MET A 208 19.50 1.65 -2.03
C MET A 208 19.71 0.31 -1.31
N GLY A 209 18.83 -0.04 -0.36
CA GLY A 209 18.81 -1.36 0.29
C GLY A 209 17.71 -2.23 -0.28
N TRP A 210 17.49 -3.38 0.30
CA TRP A 210 16.34 -4.25 0.04
C TRP A 210 15.12 -3.72 0.77
N VAL A 211 13.93 -4.08 0.32
CA VAL A 211 12.70 -3.75 1.02
C VAL A 211 11.83 -4.98 1.23
N MET A 212 11.05 -4.94 2.31
CA MET A 212 10.15 -6.03 2.70
C MET A 212 8.99 -5.41 3.48
N ASP A 213 7.80 -5.99 3.43
CA ASP A 213 6.66 -5.40 4.15
C ASP A 213 6.72 -5.71 5.65
N PHE A 214 6.75 -7.00 6.01
CA PHE A 214 6.97 -7.42 7.40
C PHE A 214 8.45 -7.71 7.62
N CYS A 215 9.12 -6.88 8.41
CA CYS A 215 10.56 -6.96 8.58
C CYS A 215 10.94 -6.88 10.05
N ALA A 216 11.62 -7.90 10.56
CA ALA A 216 12.19 -7.85 11.90
C ALA A 216 13.26 -6.76 11.99
N GLN A 217 13.33 -6.09 13.13
CA GLN A 217 14.31 -5.01 13.35
C GLN A 217 15.77 -5.47 13.20
N GLY A 218 16.07 -6.73 13.50
CA GLY A 218 17.39 -7.32 13.32
C GLY A 218 17.84 -7.44 11.85
N LEU A 219 16.94 -7.27 10.87
CA LEU A 219 17.27 -7.29 9.44
C LEU A 219 17.59 -5.91 8.87
N ARG A 220 17.56 -4.85 9.68
CA ARG A 220 17.89 -3.48 9.23
C ARG A 220 19.31 -3.36 8.75
N ASN A 221 20.24 -4.00 9.44
CA ASN A 221 21.64 -4.08 9.02
C ASN A 221 22.04 -5.55 8.95
N ILE A 222 22.48 -5.98 7.80
CA ILE A 222 22.85 -7.37 7.51
C ILE A 222 24.14 -7.41 6.71
N ILE A 223 24.79 -8.56 6.67
CA ILE A 223 25.91 -8.83 5.77
C ILE A 223 25.40 -9.76 4.69
N ILE A 224 25.64 -9.39 3.43
CA ILE A 224 25.30 -10.21 2.26
C ILE A 224 26.56 -10.61 1.50
N GLY A 225 26.43 -11.55 0.53
CA GLY A 225 27.53 -11.98 -0.32
C GLY A 225 28.52 -12.89 0.38
N ILE A 226 28.10 -13.58 1.45
CA ILE A 226 28.92 -14.58 2.15
C ILE A 226 28.89 -15.86 1.32
N GLY A 227 30.04 -16.22 0.75
CA GLY A 227 30.14 -17.44 -0.07
C GLY A 227 31.18 -17.33 -1.18
N GLY A 228 30.95 -18.07 -2.25
CA GLY A 228 31.87 -18.20 -3.38
C GLY A 228 31.76 -17.08 -4.42
N ARG A 229 32.35 -17.36 -5.58
CA ARG A 229 32.40 -16.41 -6.72
C ARG A 229 31.02 -15.96 -7.20
N LEU A 230 29.99 -16.78 -7.03
CA LEU A 230 28.63 -16.48 -7.49
C LEU A 230 27.76 -15.74 -6.46
N ASP A 231 28.24 -15.57 -5.23
CA ASP A 231 27.46 -14.99 -4.15
C ASP A 231 27.59 -13.44 -4.04
N GLY A 232 28.31 -12.82 -4.99
CA GLY A 232 28.48 -11.37 -5.06
C GLY A 232 29.60 -10.86 -4.15
N PHE A 233 29.47 -9.61 -3.72
CA PHE A 233 30.39 -9.00 -2.75
C PHE A 233 29.94 -9.23 -1.32
N MET A 234 30.86 -9.58 -0.44
CA MET A 234 30.61 -9.51 0.99
C MET A 234 30.60 -8.03 1.42
N MET A 235 29.42 -7.55 1.78
CA MET A 235 29.23 -6.14 2.14
C MET A 235 28.08 -5.97 3.11
N GLU A 236 28.06 -4.82 3.80
CA GLU A 236 26.89 -4.41 4.57
C GLU A 236 25.71 -4.10 3.63
N SER A 237 24.54 -4.49 4.06
CA SER A 237 23.29 -4.18 3.40
C SER A 237 22.17 -4.01 4.43
N LYS A 238 20.95 -3.76 3.98
CA LYS A 238 19.82 -3.51 4.88
C LYS A 238 18.51 -3.93 4.24
N PHE A 239 17.54 -4.24 5.11
CA PHE A 239 16.14 -4.27 4.74
C PHE A 239 15.42 -3.06 5.29
N GLY A 240 14.77 -2.29 4.43
CA GLY A 240 13.81 -1.26 4.78
C GLY A 240 12.38 -1.76 4.62
N ILE A 241 11.43 -0.98 5.09
CA ILE A 241 10.01 -1.24 4.88
C ILE A 241 9.62 -0.89 3.44
N ALA A 242 8.78 -1.71 2.80
CA ALA A 242 8.39 -1.52 1.39
C ALA A 242 7.79 -0.12 1.12
N VAL A 243 6.97 0.40 2.04
CA VAL A 243 6.37 1.75 1.90
C VAL A 243 7.38 2.89 2.02
N GLY A 244 8.57 2.64 2.54
CA GLY A 244 9.68 3.59 2.58
C GLY A 244 10.50 3.62 1.28
N SER A 245 10.14 2.80 0.29
CA SER A 245 10.79 2.81 -1.02
C SER A 245 10.58 4.14 -1.74
N GLU A 246 11.63 4.68 -2.35
CA GLU A 246 11.53 5.85 -3.21
C GLU A 246 10.64 5.60 -4.43
N LEU A 247 10.59 4.34 -4.94
CA LEU A 247 9.66 3.94 -5.98
C LEU A 247 8.19 4.15 -5.56
N MET A 248 7.87 3.88 -4.29
CA MET A 248 6.53 4.09 -3.76
C MET A 248 6.17 5.58 -3.73
N ALA A 249 7.11 6.44 -3.30
CA ALA A 249 6.90 7.88 -3.29
C ALA A 249 6.73 8.43 -4.72
N ILE A 250 7.52 7.94 -5.66
CA ILE A 250 7.42 8.31 -7.08
C ILE A 250 6.08 7.86 -7.66
N LEU A 251 5.65 6.62 -7.39
CA LEU A 251 4.36 6.11 -7.87
C LEU A 251 3.19 6.99 -7.40
N ALA A 252 3.25 7.49 -6.17
CA ALA A 252 2.19 8.32 -5.59
C ALA A 252 2.03 9.69 -6.30
N VAL A 253 3.08 10.20 -6.97
CA VAL A 253 3.09 11.52 -7.60
C VAL A 253 3.30 11.49 -9.12
N ALA A 254 3.50 10.32 -9.71
CA ALA A 254 3.66 10.17 -11.15
C ALA A 254 2.32 10.40 -11.88
N ARG A 255 2.38 11.18 -12.95
CA ARG A 255 1.20 11.55 -13.76
C ARG A 255 0.84 10.49 -14.80
N ASP A 256 1.84 9.80 -15.31
CA ASP A 256 1.72 8.75 -16.33
C ASP A 256 2.97 7.84 -16.32
N LEU A 257 2.97 6.81 -17.17
CA LEU A 257 4.09 5.85 -17.25
C LEU A 257 5.39 6.47 -17.72
N LYS A 258 5.33 7.52 -18.54
CA LYS A 258 6.53 8.23 -19.00
C LYS A 258 7.16 9.02 -17.87
N ASP A 259 6.36 9.80 -17.15
CA ASP A 259 6.81 10.55 -15.97
C ASP A 259 7.33 9.60 -14.88
N LEU A 260 6.64 8.48 -14.65
CA LEU A 260 7.10 7.43 -13.74
C LEU A 260 8.50 6.94 -14.10
N ARG A 261 8.72 6.58 -15.37
CA ARG A 261 10.03 6.10 -15.86
C ARG A 261 11.12 7.17 -15.72
N GLU A 262 10.82 8.41 -16.07
CA GLU A 262 11.77 9.53 -15.97
C GLU A 262 12.20 9.78 -14.53
N ARG A 263 11.27 9.71 -13.58
CA ARG A 263 11.55 9.90 -12.15
C ARG A 263 12.34 8.72 -11.57
N ILE A 264 11.96 7.49 -11.87
CA ILE A 264 12.70 6.29 -11.44
C ILE A 264 14.13 6.31 -11.95
N GLY A 265 14.35 6.76 -13.19
CA GLY A 265 15.68 6.89 -13.80
C GLY A 265 16.59 7.89 -13.10
N LYS A 266 16.08 8.72 -12.18
CA LYS A 266 16.86 9.70 -11.39
C LYS A 266 17.23 9.22 -10.00
N ILE A 267 16.77 8.05 -9.59
CA ILE A 267 17.11 7.48 -8.28
C ILE A 267 18.61 7.21 -8.22
N VAL A 268 19.26 7.72 -7.20
CA VAL A 268 20.67 7.42 -6.91
C VAL A 268 20.72 6.10 -6.14
N VAL A 269 21.17 5.05 -6.82
CA VAL A 269 21.23 3.69 -6.23
C VAL A 269 22.54 3.40 -5.53
N ALA A 270 23.64 3.97 -6.02
CA ALA A 270 25.00 3.81 -5.50
C ALA A 270 25.94 4.86 -6.08
N TYR A 271 27.14 4.95 -5.55
CA TYR A 271 28.22 5.77 -6.08
C TYR A 271 29.39 4.91 -6.57
N SER A 272 30.12 5.40 -7.57
CA SER A 272 31.37 4.79 -8.00
C SER A 272 32.49 5.07 -6.98
N ARG A 273 33.62 4.32 -7.09
CA ARG A 273 34.79 4.59 -6.25
C ARG A 273 35.45 5.95 -6.55
N SER A 274 35.25 6.48 -7.72
CA SER A 274 35.75 7.80 -8.12
C SER A 274 34.86 8.98 -7.68
N GLY A 275 33.67 8.71 -7.17
CA GLY A 275 32.70 9.71 -6.72
C GLY A 275 31.50 9.88 -7.63
#